data_b8d2cd14850b59fab7146ae812b4da4c
#
_entry.id   b8d2cd14850b59fab7146ae812b4da4c
#
_cell.length_a   1.000
_cell.length_b   1.000
_cell.length_c   1.000
_cell.angle_alpha   90.00
_cell.angle_beta   90.00
_cell.angle_gamma   90.00
#
_symmetry.space_group_name_H-M   'P 1'
#
loop_
_entity.id
_entity.type
_entity.pdbx_description
1 polymer ?
#
loop_
_entity_poly.entity_id
_entity_poly.type
_entity_poly.pdbx_seq_one_letter_code
_entity_poly.pdbx_strand_id
1 'polypeptide(L)'
;MGFTFFQDENGRDFFPVGLQAHNSSTGTELIRKAIQAVKAYGGNCLEAPVYWYRLEPEKDVYEMELVKDLIDETRAVGLKLIILWFGMSKNGHPNYVPEYVKMNPGTYRLVIGPDGGTLPALSPHCEATLQRDKKAFQKLMEFLKAYDEKERTVLAVQIENE
;
A
#
# COMPACT_ATOMS: atom_id res chain seq x y z
N MET A 1 5.97 -26.18 18.04
CA MET A 1 5.38 -25.14 17.18
C MET A 1 6.23 -25.08 15.92
N GLY A 2 5.69 -25.42 14.76
CA GLY A 2 6.41 -25.26 13.49
C GLY A 2 6.42 -23.79 13.11
N PHE A 3 7.54 -23.29 12.57
CA PHE A 3 7.58 -21.98 11.94
C PHE A 3 6.77 -22.07 10.65
N THR A 4 5.85 -21.12 10.47
CA THR A 4 5.11 -20.97 9.22
C THR A 4 5.82 -19.92 8.38
N PHE A 5 6.36 -20.33 7.23
CA PHE A 5 6.96 -19.43 6.25
C PHE A 5 5.89 -18.96 5.25
N PHE A 6 6.21 -17.93 4.47
CA PHE A 6 5.46 -17.66 3.25
C PHE A 6 5.51 -18.87 2.33
N GLN A 7 4.48 -19.06 1.55
CA GLN A 7 4.43 -20.13 0.56
C GLN A 7 4.19 -19.56 -0.83
N ASP A 8 4.85 -20.14 -1.82
CA ASP A 8 4.60 -19.85 -3.22
C ASP A 8 3.24 -20.47 -3.68
N GLU A 9 2.89 -20.28 -4.96
CA GLU A 9 1.68 -20.82 -5.58
C GLU A 9 1.63 -22.35 -5.59
N ASN A 10 2.77 -23.01 -5.41
CA ASN A 10 2.88 -24.48 -5.33
C ASN A 10 2.88 -25.00 -3.89
N GLY A 11 2.72 -24.13 -2.90
CA GLY A 11 2.75 -24.48 -1.47
C GLY A 11 4.14 -24.77 -0.92
N ARG A 12 5.22 -24.36 -1.63
CA ARG A 12 6.60 -24.52 -1.16
C ARG A 12 6.98 -23.30 -0.31
N ASP A 13 7.78 -23.54 0.72
CA ASP A 13 8.28 -22.47 1.57
C ASP A 13 9.04 -21.43 0.76
N PHE A 14 8.71 -20.15 1.00
CA PHE A 14 9.27 -19.00 0.30
C PHE A 14 9.89 -18.04 1.30
N PHE A 15 11.15 -17.70 1.10
CA PHE A 15 11.85 -16.68 1.87
C PHE A 15 12.05 -15.42 1.01
N PRO A 16 11.36 -14.30 1.33
CA PRO A 16 11.50 -13.08 0.54
C PRO A 16 12.87 -12.42 0.74
N VAL A 17 13.55 -12.17 -0.37
CA VAL A 17 14.79 -11.39 -0.44
C VAL A 17 14.58 -10.34 -1.51
N GLY A 18 14.53 -9.07 -1.12
CA GLY A 18 14.15 -8.04 -2.06
C GLY A 18 14.57 -6.64 -1.69
N LEU A 19 14.06 -5.68 -2.42
CA LEU A 19 14.26 -4.27 -2.21
C LEU A 19 12.90 -3.58 -2.07
N GLN A 20 12.88 -2.53 -1.28
CA GLN A 20 11.75 -1.62 -1.18
C GLN A 20 11.87 -0.54 -2.25
N ALA A 21 10.81 -0.37 -3.05
CA ALA A 21 10.69 0.77 -3.94
C ALA A 21 10.60 2.08 -3.13
N HIS A 22 11.14 3.17 -3.68
CA HIS A 22 11.07 4.47 -3.00
C HIS A 22 9.62 4.90 -2.77
N ASN A 23 9.38 5.63 -1.67
CA ASN A 23 8.05 6.10 -1.27
C ASN A 23 7.29 6.88 -2.36
N SER A 24 7.99 7.51 -3.30
CA SER A 24 7.40 8.22 -4.43
C SER A 24 7.33 7.40 -5.72
N SER A 25 7.57 6.09 -5.67
CA SER A 25 7.54 5.23 -6.85
C SER A 25 6.11 4.98 -7.30
N THR A 26 5.56 5.93 -8.04
CA THR A 26 4.23 5.84 -8.65
C THR A 26 4.35 5.63 -10.16
N GLY A 27 3.48 4.78 -10.69
CA GLY A 27 3.38 4.53 -12.12
C GLY A 27 4.32 3.44 -12.63
N THR A 28 3.91 2.87 -13.75
CA THR A 28 4.46 1.64 -14.34
C THR A 28 5.96 1.73 -14.65
N GLU A 29 6.46 2.90 -15.08
CA GLU A 29 7.88 3.06 -15.40
C GLU A 29 8.79 2.91 -14.17
N LEU A 30 8.41 3.54 -13.04
CA LEU A 30 9.18 3.44 -11.80
C LEU A 30 9.09 2.04 -11.18
N ILE A 31 7.95 1.38 -11.32
CA ILE A 31 7.78 -0.02 -10.93
C ILE A 31 8.74 -0.91 -11.73
N ARG A 32 8.84 -0.74 -13.05
CA ARG A 32 9.78 -1.50 -13.90
C ARG A 32 11.24 -1.28 -13.50
N LYS A 33 11.62 -0.04 -13.16
CA LYS A 33 12.98 0.26 -12.65
C LYS A 33 13.26 -0.46 -11.34
N ALA A 34 12.30 -0.45 -10.41
CA ALA A 34 12.42 -1.17 -9.14
C ALA A 34 12.56 -2.69 -9.34
N ILE A 35 11.75 -3.27 -10.22
CA ILE A 35 11.83 -4.68 -10.62
C ILE A 35 13.21 -5.02 -11.19
N GLN A 36 13.74 -4.18 -12.09
CA GLN A 36 15.08 -4.37 -12.66
C GLN A 36 16.18 -4.36 -11.58
N ALA A 37 16.06 -3.44 -10.60
CA ALA A 37 16.99 -3.39 -9.48
C ALA A 37 16.94 -4.67 -8.64
N VAL A 38 15.75 -5.16 -8.28
CA VAL A 38 15.58 -6.42 -7.54
C VAL A 38 16.26 -7.57 -8.29
N LYS A 39 16.03 -7.69 -9.58
CA LYS A 39 16.63 -8.76 -10.41
C LYS A 39 18.15 -8.63 -10.51
N ALA A 40 18.67 -7.42 -10.64
CA ALA A 40 20.11 -7.18 -10.71
C ALA A 40 20.86 -7.63 -9.45
N TYR A 41 20.21 -7.56 -8.30
CA TYR A 41 20.74 -8.05 -7.01
C TYR A 41 20.41 -9.53 -6.71
N GLY A 42 19.74 -10.24 -7.63
CA GLY A 42 19.34 -11.63 -7.43
C GLY A 42 18.19 -11.80 -6.42
N GLY A 43 17.42 -10.74 -6.17
CA GLY A 43 16.26 -10.80 -5.31
C GLY A 43 15.07 -11.54 -5.96
N ASN A 44 14.12 -11.93 -5.13
CA ASN A 44 12.91 -12.66 -5.53
C ASN A 44 11.62 -11.95 -5.11
N CYS A 45 11.72 -10.79 -4.45
CA CYS A 45 10.59 -10.04 -3.90
C CYS A 45 10.78 -8.53 -4.08
N LEU A 46 9.71 -7.82 -4.40
CA LEU A 46 9.62 -6.36 -4.42
C LEU A 46 8.70 -5.90 -3.30
N GLU A 47 9.10 -4.89 -2.53
CA GLU A 47 8.18 -4.12 -1.68
C GLU A 47 7.81 -2.82 -2.40
N ALA A 48 6.52 -2.54 -2.55
CA ALA A 48 6.08 -1.36 -3.29
C ALA A 48 4.85 -0.69 -2.65
N PRO A 49 4.80 0.66 -2.67
CA PRO A 49 3.72 1.41 -2.06
C PRO A 49 2.45 1.41 -2.93
N VAL A 50 1.31 1.36 -2.25
CA VAL A 50 -0.01 1.68 -2.79
C VAL A 50 -0.56 2.83 -1.99
N TYR A 51 -0.97 3.89 -2.68
CA TYR A 51 -1.38 5.15 -2.04
C TYR A 51 -2.90 5.29 -2.01
N TRP A 52 -3.43 5.68 -0.86
CA TRP A 52 -4.86 5.87 -0.71
C TRP A 52 -5.44 6.84 -1.75
N TYR A 53 -4.79 8.01 -1.97
CA TYR A 53 -5.30 9.01 -2.92
C TYR A 53 -5.31 8.56 -4.39
N ARG A 54 -4.51 7.53 -4.74
CA ARG A 54 -4.51 6.93 -6.07
C ARG A 54 -5.56 5.84 -6.19
N LEU A 55 -5.80 5.12 -5.11
CA LEU A 55 -6.80 4.07 -5.07
C LEU A 55 -8.21 4.66 -4.95
N GLU A 56 -8.36 5.76 -4.23
CA GLU A 56 -9.64 6.46 -4.03
C GLU A 56 -9.48 7.96 -4.31
N PRO A 57 -9.35 8.38 -5.59
CA PRO A 57 -9.17 9.79 -5.95
C PRO A 57 -10.36 10.67 -5.56
N GLU A 58 -11.57 10.14 -5.66
CA GLU A 58 -12.81 10.77 -5.22
C GLU A 58 -13.54 9.85 -4.24
N LYS A 59 -14.34 10.45 -3.36
CA LYS A 59 -15.06 9.70 -2.33
C LYS A 59 -15.93 8.60 -2.93
N ASP A 60 -15.67 7.35 -2.54
CA ASP A 60 -16.35 6.13 -3.00
C ASP A 60 -16.08 5.76 -4.48
N VAL A 61 -15.12 6.41 -5.15
CA VAL A 61 -14.64 6.05 -6.48
C VAL A 61 -13.29 5.35 -6.33
N TYR A 62 -13.21 4.10 -6.76
CA TYR A 62 -12.01 3.27 -6.57
C TYR A 62 -11.37 2.91 -7.90
N GLU A 63 -10.08 3.21 -8.05
CA GLU A 63 -9.27 2.95 -9.23
C GLU A 63 -8.20 1.91 -8.90
N MET A 64 -8.27 0.74 -9.51
CA MET A 64 -7.36 -0.39 -9.25
C MET A 64 -6.29 -0.60 -10.32
N GLU A 65 -6.28 0.20 -11.38
CA GLU A 65 -5.38 0.00 -12.52
C GLU A 65 -3.90 0.03 -12.11
N LEU A 66 -3.49 0.97 -11.26
CA LEU A 66 -2.10 1.02 -10.79
C LEU A 66 -1.73 -0.18 -9.93
N VAL A 67 -2.67 -0.69 -9.14
CA VAL A 67 -2.45 -1.90 -8.32
C VAL A 67 -2.36 -3.11 -9.24
N LYS A 68 -3.23 -3.19 -10.23
CA LYS A 68 -3.21 -4.23 -11.26
C LYS A 68 -1.88 -4.24 -12.02
N ASP A 69 -1.45 -3.09 -12.52
CA ASP A 69 -0.17 -2.94 -13.23
C ASP A 69 1.01 -3.39 -12.36
N LEU A 70 1.03 -2.98 -11.08
CA LEU A 70 2.06 -3.39 -10.14
C LEU A 70 2.14 -4.91 -9.98
N ILE A 71 0.99 -5.57 -9.85
CA ILE A 71 0.92 -7.04 -9.72
C ILE A 71 1.36 -7.71 -11.03
N ASP A 72 0.86 -7.25 -12.17
CA ASP A 72 1.14 -7.87 -13.47
C ASP A 72 2.62 -7.74 -13.87
N GLU A 73 3.21 -6.55 -13.71
CA GLU A 73 4.64 -6.32 -13.98
C GLU A 73 5.54 -7.18 -13.07
N THR A 74 5.17 -7.31 -11.81
CA THR A 74 5.92 -8.13 -10.84
C THR A 74 5.78 -9.62 -11.17
N ARG A 75 4.56 -10.07 -11.47
CA ARG A 75 4.24 -11.46 -11.87
C ARG A 75 4.93 -11.87 -13.15
N ALA A 76 4.93 -11.00 -14.16
CA ALA A 76 5.51 -11.28 -15.47
C ALA A 76 7.01 -11.65 -15.44
N VAL A 77 7.71 -11.23 -14.40
CA VAL A 77 9.14 -11.53 -14.21
C VAL A 77 9.41 -12.58 -13.14
N GLY A 78 8.38 -13.19 -12.59
CA GLY A 78 8.48 -14.25 -11.57
C GLY A 78 8.87 -13.76 -10.18
N LEU A 79 8.71 -12.48 -9.87
CA LEU A 79 8.92 -11.94 -8.53
C LEU A 79 7.63 -12.02 -7.70
N LYS A 80 7.80 -12.05 -6.39
CA LYS A 80 6.73 -11.85 -5.42
C LYS A 80 6.66 -10.38 -4.99
N LEU A 81 5.52 -9.98 -4.43
CA LEU A 81 5.22 -8.60 -4.06
C LEU A 81 4.79 -8.52 -2.59
N ILE A 82 5.32 -7.54 -1.88
CA ILE A 82 4.78 -7.05 -0.61
C ILE A 82 4.25 -5.65 -0.84
N ILE A 83 2.98 -5.43 -0.58
CA ILE A 83 2.34 -4.11 -0.72
C ILE A 83 2.50 -3.33 0.57
N LEU A 84 2.90 -2.07 0.45
CA LEU A 84 2.95 -1.12 1.55
C LEU A 84 1.74 -0.19 1.41
N TRP A 85 0.73 -0.34 2.28
CA TRP A 85 -0.42 0.54 2.28
C TRP A 85 -0.05 1.89 2.91
N PHE A 86 -0.08 2.95 2.10
CA PHE A 86 0.09 4.32 2.56
C PHE A 86 -1.29 4.97 2.66
N GLY A 87 -1.90 4.80 3.82
CA GLY A 87 -3.23 5.31 4.15
C GLY A 87 -3.19 6.68 4.81
N MET A 88 -3.63 6.73 6.07
CA MET A 88 -3.85 7.96 6.81
C MET A 88 -2.56 8.74 7.10
N SER A 89 -1.46 8.05 7.36
CA SER A 89 -0.21 8.68 7.78
C SER A 89 1.01 8.05 7.11
N LYS A 90 1.99 8.89 6.79
CA LYS A 90 3.33 8.48 6.42
C LYS A 90 4.31 9.55 6.85
N ASN A 91 5.31 9.19 7.68
CA ASN A 91 6.28 10.12 8.26
C ASN A 91 5.60 11.30 9.00
N GLY A 92 4.51 11.02 9.72
CA GLY A 92 3.76 12.03 10.46
C GLY A 92 2.96 13.02 9.60
N HIS A 93 2.80 12.76 8.29
CA HIS A 93 2.09 13.65 7.37
C HIS A 93 1.02 12.91 6.57
N PRO A 94 -0.12 13.56 6.21
CA PRO A 94 -1.19 12.98 5.41
C PRO A 94 -0.91 13.11 3.90
N ASN A 95 0.32 12.84 3.47
CA ASN A 95 0.75 13.09 2.10
C ASN A 95 -0.02 12.23 1.08
N TYR A 96 -0.38 11.02 1.46
CA TYR A 96 -0.99 10.02 0.58
C TYR A 96 -2.51 9.87 0.76
N VAL A 97 -3.09 10.78 1.52
CA VAL A 97 -4.53 10.85 1.75
C VAL A 97 -5.22 11.57 0.57
N PRO A 98 -6.43 11.17 0.17
CA PRO A 98 -7.19 11.83 -0.88
C PRO A 98 -7.45 13.32 -0.59
N GLU A 99 -7.54 14.11 -1.66
CA GLU A 99 -7.76 15.57 -1.57
C GLU A 99 -9.05 15.91 -0.82
N TYR A 100 -10.14 15.18 -1.07
CA TYR A 100 -11.42 15.41 -0.40
C TYR A 100 -11.38 15.21 1.12
N VAL A 101 -10.43 14.40 1.62
CA VAL A 101 -10.16 14.24 3.06
C VAL A 101 -9.39 15.44 3.60
N LYS A 102 -8.30 15.83 2.91
CA LYS A 102 -7.45 16.97 3.29
C LYS A 102 -8.21 18.28 3.36
N MET A 103 -9.11 18.49 2.41
CA MET A 103 -9.90 19.72 2.28
C MET A 103 -11.12 19.78 3.22
N ASN A 104 -11.32 18.77 4.05
CA ASN A 104 -12.45 18.73 4.97
C ASN A 104 -12.03 18.47 6.45
N PRO A 105 -11.25 19.38 7.06
CA PRO A 105 -10.75 19.22 8.43
C PRO A 105 -11.87 19.25 9.49
N GLY A 106 -13.06 19.75 9.15
CA GLY A 106 -14.24 19.70 10.02
C GLY A 106 -14.75 18.27 10.24
N THR A 107 -14.61 17.42 9.23
CA THR A 107 -14.98 15.99 9.32
C THR A 107 -13.77 15.13 9.69
N TYR A 108 -12.64 15.36 9.02
CA TYR A 108 -11.40 14.59 9.18
C TYR A 108 -10.41 15.41 10.01
N ARG A 109 -10.51 15.28 11.33
CA ARG A 109 -9.81 16.16 12.26
C ARG A 109 -8.30 15.96 12.23
N LEU A 110 -7.58 17.08 12.32
CA LEU A 110 -6.15 17.10 12.54
C LEU A 110 -5.80 16.85 14.01
N VAL A 111 -4.56 16.47 14.24
CA VAL A 111 -3.98 16.39 15.59
C VAL A 111 -3.91 17.78 16.19
N ILE A 112 -4.24 17.89 17.47
CA ILE A 112 -4.07 19.12 18.25
C ILE A 112 -2.80 19.01 19.06
N GLY A 113 -1.90 19.98 18.90
CA GLY A 113 -0.66 20.08 19.64
C GLY A 113 -0.87 20.55 21.08
N PRO A 114 0.16 20.50 21.92
CA PRO A 114 0.07 20.90 23.32
C PRO A 114 -0.20 22.41 23.51
N ASP A 115 0.06 23.22 22.51
CA ASP A 115 -0.25 24.67 22.48
C ASP A 115 -1.69 24.97 22.03
N GLY A 116 -2.48 23.95 21.72
CA GLY A 116 -3.84 24.06 21.18
C GLY A 116 -3.91 24.31 19.68
N GLY A 117 -2.78 24.45 19.00
CA GLY A 117 -2.69 24.55 17.54
C GLY A 117 -2.86 23.19 16.84
N THR A 118 -3.22 23.21 15.56
CA THR A 118 -3.31 21.99 14.76
C THR A 118 -1.95 21.64 14.15
N LEU A 119 -1.61 20.34 14.19
CA LEU A 119 -0.45 19.80 13.49
C LEU A 119 -0.87 19.29 12.09
N PRO A 120 0.04 19.23 11.12
CA PRO A 120 -0.25 18.77 9.77
C PRO A 120 -0.32 17.23 9.71
N ALA A 121 -1.12 16.62 10.58
CA ALA A 121 -1.33 15.19 10.68
C ALA A 121 -2.80 14.92 10.98
N LEU A 122 -3.38 13.91 10.37
CA LEU A 122 -4.73 13.45 10.72
C LEU A 122 -4.72 12.77 12.09
N SER A 123 -5.74 13.03 12.88
CA SER A 123 -5.85 12.42 14.20
C SER A 123 -6.21 10.94 14.09
N PRO A 124 -5.41 10.03 14.68
CA PRO A 124 -5.74 8.60 14.72
C PRO A 124 -7.00 8.32 15.58
N HIS A 125 -7.41 9.27 16.40
CA HIS A 125 -8.66 9.21 17.20
C HIS A 125 -9.87 9.81 16.47
N CYS A 126 -9.74 10.19 15.20
CA CYS A 126 -10.86 10.66 14.40
C CYS A 126 -11.57 9.48 13.74
N GLU A 127 -12.72 9.11 14.27
CA GLU A 127 -13.52 7.98 13.77
C GLU A 127 -13.83 8.09 12.27
N ALA A 128 -14.16 9.29 11.79
CA ALA A 128 -14.45 9.51 10.37
C ALA A 128 -13.25 9.17 9.47
N THR A 129 -12.03 9.52 9.91
CA THR A 129 -10.78 9.19 9.18
C THR A 129 -10.53 7.69 9.22
N LEU A 130 -10.62 7.07 10.40
CA LEU A 130 -10.42 5.64 10.58
C LEU A 130 -11.36 4.80 9.71
N GLN A 131 -12.67 5.13 9.73
CA GLN A 131 -13.65 4.39 8.94
C GLN A 131 -13.44 4.58 7.43
N ARG A 132 -12.94 5.74 7.03
CA ARG A 132 -12.68 6.03 5.63
C ARG A 132 -11.46 5.27 5.10
N ASP A 133 -10.35 5.32 5.82
CA ASP A 133 -9.13 4.57 5.51
C ASP A 133 -9.41 3.06 5.50
N LYS A 134 -10.05 2.56 6.56
CA LYS A 134 -10.49 1.16 6.64
C LYS A 134 -11.30 0.71 5.41
N LYS A 135 -12.23 1.55 4.94
CA LYS A 135 -13.04 1.24 3.76
C LYS A 135 -12.19 1.16 2.50
N ALA A 136 -11.27 2.10 2.29
CA ALA A 136 -10.36 2.09 1.16
C ALA A 136 -9.44 0.86 1.20
N PHE A 137 -8.86 0.56 2.36
CA PHE A 137 -8.06 -0.64 2.56
C PHE A 137 -8.85 -1.93 2.30
N GLN A 138 -10.10 -1.99 2.76
CA GLN A 138 -10.98 -3.13 2.48
C GLN A 138 -11.19 -3.33 0.97
N LYS A 139 -11.36 -2.24 0.20
CA LYS A 139 -11.50 -2.31 -1.26
C LYS A 139 -10.24 -2.84 -1.93
N LEU A 140 -9.06 -2.44 -1.45
CA LEU A 140 -7.79 -3.03 -1.88
C LEU A 140 -7.78 -4.55 -1.62
N MET A 141 -8.12 -4.98 -0.40
CA MET A 141 -8.09 -6.40 -0.04
C MET A 141 -9.13 -7.23 -0.83
N GLU A 142 -10.33 -6.68 -1.09
CA GLU A 142 -11.34 -7.30 -1.96
C GLU A 142 -10.80 -7.49 -3.38
N PHE A 143 -10.13 -6.47 -3.93
CA PHE A 143 -9.49 -6.57 -5.24
C PHE A 143 -8.37 -7.62 -5.27
N LEU A 144 -7.46 -7.61 -4.30
CA LEU A 144 -6.36 -8.57 -4.23
C LEU A 144 -6.89 -10.01 -4.15
N LYS A 145 -7.91 -10.23 -3.33
CA LYS A 145 -8.57 -11.55 -3.23
C LYS A 145 -9.14 -12.01 -4.58
N ALA A 146 -9.81 -11.12 -5.30
CA ALA A 146 -10.41 -11.47 -6.59
C ALA A 146 -9.37 -11.67 -7.70
N TYR A 147 -8.29 -10.89 -7.68
CA TYR A 147 -7.33 -10.80 -8.78
C TYR A 147 -6.09 -11.70 -8.62
N ASP A 148 -5.62 -11.91 -7.41
CA ASP A 148 -4.33 -12.56 -7.15
C ASP A 148 -4.40 -13.83 -6.27
N GLU A 149 -5.58 -14.23 -5.78
CA GLU A 149 -5.73 -15.35 -4.84
C GLU A 149 -5.08 -16.66 -5.35
N LYS A 150 -5.19 -16.93 -6.65
CA LYS A 150 -4.66 -18.15 -7.28
C LYS A 150 -3.17 -18.06 -7.57
N GLU A 151 -2.74 -16.90 -8.07
CA GLU A 151 -1.36 -16.67 -8.53
C GLU A 151 -0.40 -16.38 -7.36
N ARG A 152 -0.94 -15.89 -6.23
CA ARG A 152 -0.16 -15.58 -5.04
C ARG A 152 1.08 -14.74 -5.33
N THR A 153 0.94 -13.75 -6.21
CA THR A 153 2.00 -12.79 -6.47
C THR A 153 2.23 -11.93 -5.24
N VAL A 154 1.13 -11.48 -4.61
CA VAL A 154 1.17 -10.71 -3.37
C VAL A 154 1.29 -11.65 -2.17
N LEU A 155 2.42 -11.57 -1.46
CA LEU A 155 2.69 -12.38 -0.25
C LEU A 155 2.07 -11.78 1.00
N ALA A 156 2.14 -10.47 1.11
CA ALA A 156 1.71 -9.74 2.30
C ALA A 156 1.34 -8.30 1.97
N VAL A 157 0.58 -7.69 2.87
CA VAL A 157 0.29 -6.25 2.87
C VAL A 157 0.66 -5.70 4.23
N GLN A 158 1.57 -4.73 4.26
CA GLN A 158 1.85 -3.95 5.46
C GLN A 158 0.74 -2.92 5.63
N ILE A 159 0.04 -3.01 6.77
CA ILE A 159 -1.06 -2.10 7.11
C ILE A 159 -0.44 -0.88 7.77
N GLU A 160 -0.63 0.29 7.18
CA GLU A 160 -0.01 1.54 7.59
C GLU A 160 1.52 1.44 7.76
N ASN A 161 2.24 2.39 7.24
CA ASN A 161 3.70 2.29 7.27
C ASN A 161 4.31 3.22 8.33
N GLU A 162 3.60 3.79 9.25
CA GLU A 162 4.07 4.60 10.41
C GLU A 162 2.91 5.38 11.04
#